data_103877f7dc4e635bcfdbb76077e567c9
#
_entry.id   103877f7dc4e635bcfdbb76077e567c9
#
_cell.length_a   1.000
_cell.length_b   1.000
_cell.length_c   1.000
_cell.angle_alpha   90.00
_cell.angle_beta   90.00
_cell.angle_gamma   90.00
#
_symmetry.space_group_name_H-M   'P 1'
#
loop_
_entity.id
_entity.type
_entity.pdbx_description
1 polymer ?
#
loop_
_entity_poly.entity_id
_entity_poly.type
_entity_poly.pdbx_seq_one_letter_code
_entity_poly.pdbx_strand_id
1 'polypeptide(L)'
;MNTVAIPMLLLAAAIAAPLSGANATGRLTCEEIERSKWLTEDDLTKKLTAAGWKIRFMKEDGGCWEVYGTTPEGQRVEAYFHPATGEKLLVGQRGKTLFRAEKK
;
A
#
# COMPACT_ATOMS: atom_id res chain seq x y z
N MET A 1 6.32 -16.96 -55.34
CA MET A 1 6.43 -16.84 -54.89
C MET A 1 6.27 -16.54 -53.88
N ASN A 2 6.19 -16.38 -53.50
CA ASN A 2 6.19 -16.20 -52.65
C ASN A 2 6.04 -15.84 -51.59
N THR A 3 5.91 -15.65 -51.11
CA THR A 3 5.91 -15.34 -50.25
C THR A 3 5.70 -15.14 -49.18
N VAL A 4 5.64 -15.00 -48.68
CA VAL A 4 5.58 -14.88 -47.69
C VAL A 4 5.34 -14.53 -46.61
N ALA A 5 5.20 -14.32 -46.10
CA ALA A 5 5.12 -14.01 -45.10
C ALA A 5 5.08 -13.80 -44.01
N ILE A 6 5.02 -13.64 -43.52
CA ILE A 6 5.08 -13.42 -42.48
C ILE A 6 4.80 -13.18 -41.36
N PRO A 7 4.72 -13.09 -40.90
CA PRO A 7 4.57 -12.97 -39.82
C PRO A 7 4.38 -12.58 -38.77
N MET A 8 4.33 -12.38 -38.52
CA MET A 8 4.28 -12.05 -37.57
C MET A 8 4.14 -11.77 -36.50
N LEU A 9 4.02 -11.67 -36.32
CA LEU A 9 4.03 -11.46 -35.33
C LEU A 9 3.89 -11.19 -34.25
N LEU A 10 3.83 -11.13 -34.04
CA LEU A 10 3.87 -10.92 -33.02
C LEU A 10 3.68 -10.60 -32.02
N LEU A 11 3.57 -10.47 -31.77
CA LEU A 11 3.60 -10.18 -30.85
C LEU A 11 3.40 -9.92 -29.84
N ALA A 12 3.32 -9.75 -29.51
CA ALA A 12 3.36 -9.55 -28.70
C ALA A 12 3.09 -9.33 -27.70
N ALA A 13 3.05 -9.32 -27.33
CA ALA A 13 2.92 -9.27 -26.47
C ALA A 13 2.79 -8.74 -25.46
N ALA A 14 2.73 -8.44 -25.16
CA ALA A 14 2.63 -7.92 -24.45
C ALA A 14 2.56 -7.76 -23.25
N ILE A 15 2.67 -7.76 -22.85
CA ILE A 15 2.75 -7.74 -21.85
C ILE A 15 2.46 -7.03 -20.92
N ALA A 16 2.13 -6.74 -20.72
CA ALA A 16 1.68 -6.06 -19.97
C ALA A 16 1.90 -6.19 -18.68
N ALA A 17 2.61 -5.86 -18.26
CA ALA A 17 2.88 -5.96 -17.01
C ALA A 17 2.05 -5.21 -16.20
N PRO A 18 1.69 -5.66 -15.22
CA PRO A 18 0.93 -5.02 -14.34
C PRO A 18 1.65 -4.02 -13.65
N LEU A 19 1.31 -2.94 -13.82
CA LEU A 19 1.97 -1.96 -13.18
C LEU A 19 1.47 -1.67 -11.89
N SER A 20 0.36 -2.22 -11.51
CA SER A 20 -0.16 -1.94 -10.21
C SER A 20 0.88 -2.18 -9.17
N GLY A 21 1.75 -3.10 -9.40
CA GLY A 21 2.76 -3.34 -8.44
C GLY A 21 3.80 -2.27 -8.33
N ALA A 22 3.86 -1.40 -9.29
CA ALA A 22 4.91 -0.40 -9.27
C ALA A 22 4.79 0.55 -8.12
N ASN A 23 3.60 0.82 -7.62
CA ASN A 23 3.41 1.74 -6.53
C ASN A 23 3.10 1.08 -5.22
N ALA A 24 3.03 -0.22 -5.19
CA ALA A 24 2.71 -0.94 -3.98
C ALA A 24 3.98 -1.40 -3.30
N THR A 25 4.08 -1.30 -2.00
CA THR A 25 5.25 -1.81 -1.31
C THR A 25 5.07 -3.28 -1.01
N GLY A 26 3.83 -3.77 -0.97
CA GLY A 26 3.57 -5.18 -0.80
C GLY A 26 3.94 -5.75 0.55
N ARG A 27 4.16 -4.92 1.55
CA ARG A 27 4.61 -5.42 2.84
C ARG A 27 3.52 -6.05 3.65
N LEU A 28 2.27 -5.71 3.39
CA LEU A 28 1.16 -6.27 4.13
C LEU A 28 -0.08 -6.29 3.25
N THR A 29 -0.87 -7.34 3.39
CA THR A 29 -2.16 -7.43 2.73
C THR A 29 -3.20 -7.50 3.84
N CYS A 30 -4.17 -6.60 3.80
CA CYS A 30 -5.23 -6.58 4.78
C CYS A 30 -6.41 -7.39 4.28
N GLU A 31 -7.28 -7.81 5.19
CA GLU A 31 -8.48 -8.51 4.79
C GLU A 31 -9.34 -7.58 3.95
N GLU A 32 -10.15 -8.15 3.11
CA GLU A 32 -10.96 -7.34 2.22
C GLU A 32 -12.10 -6.72 3.00
N ILE A 33 -12.20 -5.40 2.97
CA ILE A 33 -13.22 -4.65 3.69
C ILE A 33 -14.02 -3.84 2.69
N GLU A 34 -15.34 -3.86 2.78
CA GLU A 34 -16.19 -3.06 1.91
C GLU A 34 -15.79 -1.60 1.99
N ARG A 35 -15.74 -0.96 0.82
CA ARG A 35 -15.33 0.44 0.77
C ARG A 35 -16.18 1.35 1.61
N SER A 36 -17.45 1.05 1.76
CA SER A 36 -18.31 1.88 2.55
C SER A 36 -17.90 1.91 4.03
N LYS A 37 -17.09 0.95 4.46
CA LYS A 37 -16.63 0.88 5.83
C LYS A 37 -15.23 1.45 6.03
N TRP A 38 -14.60 1.87 4.97
CA TRP A 38 -13.25 2.42 5.08
C TRP A 38 -13.29 3.81 5.71
N LEU A 39 -12.31 4.09 6.54
CA LEU A 39 -12.08 5.46 6.96
C LEU A 39 -11.58 6.21 5.73
N THR A 40 -11.95 7.45 5.61
CA THR A 40 -11.39 8.27 4.54
C THR A 40 -9.97 8.64 4.90
N GLU A 41 -9.22 9.05 3.90
CA GLU A 41 -7.86 9.51 4.14
C GLU A 41 -7.85 10.64 5.16
N ASP A 42 -8.81 11.57 5.04
CA ASP A 42 -8.90 12.68 5.98
C ASP A 42 -9.19 12.21 7.40
N ASP A 43 -10.11 11.28 7.56
CA ASP A 43 -10.45 10.79 8.88
C ASP A 43 -9.27 10.08 9.53
N LEU A 44 -8.55 9.28 8.77
CA LEU A 44 -7.41 8.59 9.31
C LEU A 44 -6.29 9.58 9.62
N THR A 45 -6.10 10.58 8.77
CA THR A 45 -5.11 11.61 9.01
C THR A 45 -5.40 12.33 10.31
N LYS A 46 -6.65 12.70 10.55
CA LYS A 46 -7.02 13.37 11.79
C LYS A 46 -6.77 12.49 13.00
N LYS A 47 -7.13 11.22 12.88
CA LYS A 47 -6.94 10.29 13.98
C LYS A 47 -5.45 10.14 14.31
N LEU A 48 -4.62 9.97 13.31
CA LEU A 48 -3.21 9.77 13.52
C LEU A 48 -2.52 11.05 14.00
N THR A 49 -2.92 12.18 13.45
CA THR A 49 -2.35 13.45 13.87
C THR A 49 -2.68 13.71 15.34
N ALA A 50 -3.89 13.39 15.75
CA ALA A 50 -4.27 13.55 17.15
C ALA A 50 -3.45 12.64 18.06
N ALA A 51 -2.97 11.52 17.54
CA ALA A 51 -2.15 10.60 18.29
C ALA A 51 -0.65 10.93 18.23
N GLY A 52 -0.30 12.02 17.55
CA GLY A 52 1.09 12.47 17.52
C GLY A 52 1.87 12.14 16.25
N TRP A 53 1.23 11.53 15.28
CA TRP A 53 1.89 11.22 14.01
C TRP A 53 1.99 12.47 13.14
N LYS A 54 3.01 12.51 12.31
CA LYS A 54 3.12 13.51 11.27
C LYS A 54 3.07 12.79 9.96
N ILE A 55 2.03 13.04 9.17
CA ILE A 55 1.78 12.31 7.93
C ILE A 55 2.37 13.10 6.76
N ARG A 56 3.20 12.44 5.97
CA ARG A 56 3.73 13.07 4.80
C ARG A 56 2.98 12.61 3.56
N PHE A 57 2.53 11.37 3.54
CA PHE A 57 1.93 10.79 2.36
C PHE A 57 1.14 9.56 2.77
N MET A 58 0.00 9.34 2.14
CA MET A 58 -0.85 8.20 2.44
C MET A 58 -1.37 7.62 1.13
N LYS A 59 -1.44 6.31 1.06
CA LYS A 59 -2.00 5.65 -0.11
C LYS A 59 -2.58 4.30 0.29
N GLU A 60 -3.33 3.69 -0.62
CA GLU A 60 -3.82 2.34 -0.39
C GLU A 60 -2.76 1.36 -0.86
N ASP A 61 -2.57 0.30 -0.13
CA ASP A 61 -1.65 -0.74 -0.54
C ASP A 61 -2.11 -2.06 0.07
N GLY A 62 -2.38 -3.06 -0.76
CA GLY A 62 -2.78 -4.36 -0.28
C GLY A 62 -4.07 -4.38 0.51
N GLY A 63 -4.98 -3.45 0.25
CA GLY A 63 -6.24 -3.38 0.98
C GLY A 63 -6.11 -2.69 2.32
N CYS A 64 -4.97 -2.05 2.58
CA CYS A 64 -4.72 -1.30 3.82
C CYS A 64 -4.52 0.16 3.50
N TRP A 65 -4.53 1.01 4.51
CA TRP A 65 -3.99 2.36 4.35
C TRP A 65 -2.51 2.30 4.71
N GLU A 66 -1.68 2.76 3.79
CA GLU A 66 -0.23 2.85 4.06
C GLU A 66 0.15 4.30 4.23
N VAL A 67 0.88 4.61 5.28
CA VAL A 67 1.27 5.97 5.64
C VAL A 67 2.78 6.08 5.66
N TYR A 68 3.28 7.12 5.01
CA TYR A 68 4.69 7.47 5.10
C TYR A 68 4.73 8.69 5.99
N GLY A 69 5.41 8.60 7.08
CA GLY A 69 5.42 9.72 8.02
C GLY A 69 6.35 9.49 9.18
N THR A 70 6.11 10.24 10.24
CA THR A 70 6.93 10.19 11.44
C THR A 70 6.06 9.76 12.61
N THR A 71 6.51 8.79 13.36
CA THR A 71 5.77 8.28 14.51
C THR A 71 5.76 9.32 15.64
N PRO A 72 4.92 9.14 16.64
CA PRO A 72 4.94 10.02 17.80
C PRO A 72 6.31 10.07 18.47
N GLU A 73 7.11 9.00 18.33
CA GLU A 73 8.45 8.95 18.91
C GLU A 73 9.50 9.60 18.01
N GLY A 74 9.11 10.10 16.85
CA GLY A 74 10.05 10.79 15.98
C GLY A 74 10.75 9.94 14.93
N GLN A 75 10.29 8.72 14.71
CA GLN A 75 10.92 7.85 13.72
C GLN A 75 10.24 8.00 12.37
N ARG A 76 11.02 8.10 11.31
CA ARG A 76 10.48 8.16 9.96
C ARG A 76 10.24 6.75 9.48
N VAL A 77 9.00 6.45 9.10
CA VAL A 77 8.58 5.08 8.84
C VAL A 77 7.58 4.98 7.72
N GLU A 78 7.31 3.73 7.33
CA GLU A 78 6.17 3.35 6.51
C GLU A 78 5.31 2.52 7.44
N ALA A 79 4.04 2.82 7.51
CA ALA A 79 3.17 2.13 8.44
C ALA A 79 1.86 1.76 7.78
N TYR A 80 1.32 0.60 8.15
CA TYR A 80 0.06 0.11 7.58
C TYR A 80 -1.00 0.14 8.66
N PHE A 81 -2.17 0.59 8.28
CA PHE A 81 -3.31 0.71 9.19
C PHE A 81 -4.53 0.01 8.63
N HIS A 82 -5.30 -0.59 9.50
CA HIS A 82 -6.54 -1.25 9.11
C HIS A 82 -7.46 -0.21 8.48
N PRO A 83 -8.02 -0.50 7.31
CA PRO A 83 -8.76 0.54 6.58
C PRO A 83 -10.06 0.97 7.26
N ALA A 84 -10.66 0.14 8.06
CA ALA A 84 -11.91 0.49 8.70
C ALA A 84 -11.73 1.00 10.13
N THR A 85 -10.76 0.48 10.85
CA THR A 85 -10.62 0.82 12.26
C THR A 85 -9.48 1.79 12.53
N GLY A 86 -8.53 1.86 11.62
CA GLY A 86 -7.33 2.68 11.84
C GLY A 86 -6.34 2.03 12.80
N GLU A 87 -6.54 0.75 13.11
CA GLU A 87 -5.60 0.05 13.97
C GLU A 87 -4.25 -0.07 13.28
N LYS A 88 -3.17 0.16 14.02
CA LYS A 88 -1.83 0.05 13.47
C LYS A 88 -1.49 -1.43 13.31
N LEU A 89 -1.07 -1.82 12.12
CA LEU A 89 -0.83 -3.23 11.81
C LEU A 89 0.65 -3.55 11.60
N LEU A 90 1.38 -2.63 11.00
CA LEU A 90 2.78 -2.87 10.68
C LEU A 90 3.49 -1.53 10.62
N VAL A 91 4.70 -1.46 11.17
CA VAL A 91 5.53 -0.28 11.04
C VAL A 91 6.91 -0.76 10.60
N GLY A 92 7.39 -0.20 9.52
CA GLY A 92 8.69 -0.56 8.99
C GLY A 92 9.58 0.64 8.78
N GLN A 93 10.87 0.43 8.84
CA GLN A 93 11.83 1.48 8.60
C GLN A 93 12.96 0.87 7.82
N ARG A 94 13.14 1.35 6.58
CA ARG A 94 14.20 0.86 5.71
C ARG A 94 14.23 -0.66 5.60
N GLY A 95 13.05 -1.24 5.42
CA GLY A 95 12.94 -2.70 5.27
C GLY A 95 12.93 -3.46 6.57
N LYS A 96 13.16 -2.80 7.69
CA LYS A 96 13.19 -3.45 8.98
C LYS A 96 11.83 -3.28 9.64
N THR A 97 11.29 -4.34 10.20
CA THR A 97 10.00 -4.27 10.90
C THR A 97 10.21 -3.78 12.31
N LEU A 98 9.57 -2.68 12.66
CA LEU A 98 9.64 -2.14 14.01
C LEU A 98 8.45 -2.59 14.85
N PHE A 99 7.33 -2.85 14.22
CA PHE A 99 6.11 -3.26 14.91
C PHE A 99 5.26 -4.11 13.99
N ARG A 100 4.65 -5.13 14.54
CA ARG A 100 3.68 -5.92 13.78
C ARG A 100 2.59 -6.37 14.76
N ALA A 101 1.34 -6.07 14.41
CA ALA A 101 0.23 -6.46 15.25
C ALA A 101 0.11 -7.98 15.23
N GLU A 102 -0.27 -8.54 16.36
CA GLU A 102 -0.44 -9.97 16.42
C GLU A 102 -1.76 -10.36 15.79
N LYS A 103 -1.76 -11.50 15.15
CA LYS A 103 -3.00 -12.03 14.62
C LYS A 103 -3.77 -12.62 15.75
N LYS A 104 -5.08 -12.44 15.71
CA LYS A 104 -5.95 -13.04 16.70
C LYS A 104 -6.67 -14.23 16.13
#